data_b9c14de7890047e13ce99f00384198dc
#
_entry.id   b9c14de7890047e13ce99f00384198dc
#
_cell.length_a   1.000
_cell.length_b   1.000
_cell.length_c   1.000
_cell.angle_alpha   90.00
_cell.angle_beta   90.00
_cell.angle_gamma   90.00
#
_symmetry.space_group_name_H-M   'P 1'
#
loop_
_entity.id
_entity.type
_entity.pdbx_description
1 polymer ?
#
loop_
_entity_poly.entity_id
_entity_poly.type
_entity_poly.pdbx_seq_one_letter_code
_entity_poly.pdbx_strand_id
1 'polypeptide(L)'
;MLKSNKTALLITYPLEEVTKEAISLADAAGYSIIKIVNQRNLTQSKYGIGSGKAQEVKELVEQLKPEVIIFDEMLKPSQQYNLAKVCKIEILDREHLILDIFELRASTAESRIQIKLAQLRYDMVRAREKVRLARAGEQPGFFGMGKYDADIYFLDIKKRSAILKKKLEREEKRRDLFRIQRSRAGLPTISIAGYTSAGKTTLFNTLTGESKMEGKEVFTTLSTFTRAINLKNDKKLLISDTVGFISKLPAYMIDAFKSTLHEITYSDLVLLVVDISQPIEEIKKKLDSSVHIMNELKVPMTKVLYVMNKVDLTNLESAQDKCDKLGFLHFGQYVLLVSSKTGFNMDKLMELIALRIFSKDAKNESTEIMSEIGDSKTRKNC
;
A
#
# COMPACT_ATOMS: atom_id res chain seq x y z
N MET A 1 -20.46 -5.05 -12.07
CA MET A 1 -20.23 -4.05 -13.13
C MET A 1 -19.04 -4.53 -13.95
N LEU A 2 -19.22 -4.73 -15.26
CA LEU A 2 -18.17 -5.07 -16.20
C LEU A 2 -17.13 -3.93 -16.16
N LYS A 3 -15.86 -4.26 -15.87
CA LYS A 3 -14.75 -3.33 -16.00
C LYS A 3 -14.73 -2.83 -17.45
N SER A 4 -15.03 -1.57 -17.71
CA SER A 4 -14.66 -0.95 -18.98
C SER A 4 -13.14 -0.86 -18.97
N ASN A 5 -12.46 -1.75 -19.68
CA ASN A 5 -11.00 -1.69 -19.84
C ASN A 5 -10.66 -0.43 -20.66
N LYS A 6 -10.47 0.68 -19.96
CA LYS A 6 -9.98 1.91 -20.57
C LYS A 6 -8.55 1.69 -21.07
N THR A 7 -8.28 2.11 -22.30
CA THR A 7 -6.94 1.98 -22.87
C THR A 7 -6.00 3.07 -22.35
N ALA A 8 -4.78 2.69 -22.01
CA ALA A 8 -3.80 3.62 -21.45
C ALA A 8 -2.41 3.47 -22.06
N LEU A 9 -1.70 4.60 -22.18
CA LEU A 9 -0.27 4.65 -22.45
C LEU A 9 0.44 4.80 -21.10
N LEU A 10 1.41 3.91 -20.80
CA LEU A 10 2.17 3.93 -19.54
C LEU A 10 3.53 4.58 -19.74
N ILE A 11 3.87 5.58 -18.92
CA ILE A 11 5.21 6.16 -18.82
C ILE A 11 5.83 5.69 -17.51
N THR A 12 6.95 4.96 -17.58
CA THR A 12 7.60 4.36 -16.40
C THR A 12 9.13 4.34 -16.56
N TYR A 13 9.81 3.89 -15.51
CA TYR A 13 11.27 3.70 -15.52
C TYR A 13 11.67 2.47 -16.35
N PRO A 14 12.91 2.45 -16.95
CA PRO A 14 13.40 1.32 -17.74
C PRO A 14 13.95 0.19 -16.85
N LEU A 15 13.19 -0.19 -15.82
CA LEU A 15 13.50 -1.26 -14.87
C LEU A 15 12.35 -2.27 -14.90
N GLU A 16 12.65 -3.52 -15.18
CA GLU A 16 11.65 -4.58 -15.40
C GLU A 16 10.67 -4.70 -14.23
N GLU A 17 11.18 -4.71 -13.00
CA GLU A 17 10.36 -4.85 -11.79
C GLU A 17 9.45 -3.64 -11.55
N VAL A 18 9.95 -2.42 -11.78
CA VAL A 18 9.15 -1.20 -11.67
C VAL A 18 8.05 -1.19 -12.72
N THR A 19 8.39 -1.61 -13.96
CA THR A 19 7.43 -1.73 -15.06
C THR A 19 6.35 -2.76 -14.74
N LYS A 20 6.72 -3.93 -14.19
CA LYS A 20 5.76 -4.97 -13.76
C LYS A 20 4.82 -4.46 -12.66
N GLU A 21 5.34 -3.74 -11.66
CA GLU A 21 4.52 -3.12 -10.62
C GLU A 21 3.55 -2.09 -11.21
N ALA A 22 4.02 -1.20 -12.10
CA ALA A 22 3.20 -0.17 -12.72
C ALA A 22 2.08 -0.77 -13.60
N ILE A 23 2.37 -1.84 -14.37
CA ILE A 23 1.37 -2.57 -15.15
C ILE A 23 0.33 -3.20 -14.22
N SER A 24 0.78 -3.85 -13.14
CA SER A 24 -0.12 -4.48 -12.16
C SER A 24 -1.02 -3.46 -11.47
N LEU A 25 -0.53 -2.24 -11.19
CA LEU A 25 -1.33 -1.14 -10.66
C LEU A 25 -2.37 -0.66 -11.69
N ALA A 26 -1.97 -0.48 -12.95
CA ALA A 26 -2.88 -0.06 -14.02
C ALA A 26 -4.02 -1.07 -14.22
N ASP A 27 -3.70 -2.37 -14.27
CA ASP A 27 -4.68 -3.45 -14.40
C ASP A 27 -5.64 -3.48 -13.20
N ALA A 28 -5.12 -3.35 -11.98
CA ALA A 28 -5.93 -3.30 -10.76
C ALA A 28 -6.90 -2.11 -10.74
N ALA A 29 -6.55 -0.99 -11.38
CA ALA A 29 -7.41 0.18 -11.57
C ALA A 29 -8.37 0.04 -12.76
N GLY A 30 -8.27 -1.04 -13.56
CA GLY A 30 -9.13 -1.30 -14.70
C GLY A 30 -8.65 -0.66 -16.01
N TYR A 31 -7.36 -0.35 -16.12
CA TYR A 31 -6.74 0.18 -17.33
C TYR A 31 -5.98 -0.91 -18.08
N SER A 32 -6.15 -0.96 -19.41
CA SER A 32 -5.39 -1.84 -20.30
C SER A 32 -4.25 -1.08 -20.95
N ILE A 33 -3.00 -1.49 -20.69
CA ILE A 33 -1.82 -0.81 -21.23
C ILE A 33 -1.62 -1.24 -22.70
N ILE A 34 -1.71 -0.28 -23.62
CA ILE A 34 -1.50 -0.51 -25.06
C ILE A 34 -0.07 -0.18 -25.51
N LYS A 35 0.63 0.68 -24.76
CA LYS A 35 2.02 1.06 -25.06
C LYS A 35 2.75 1.46 -23.77
N ILE A 36 4.02 1.09 -23.68
CA ILE A 36 4.91 1.49 -22.59
C ILE A 36 5.98 2.41 -23.16
N VAL A 37 6.21 3.53 -22.48
CA VAL A 37 7.27 4.50 -22.76
C VAL A 37 8.22 4.54 -21.58
N ASN A 38 9.44 4.14 -21.81
CA ASN A 38 10.47 4.11 -20.78
C ASN A 38 11.27 5.41 -20.74
N GLN A 39 11.50 5.93 -19.53
CA GLN A 39 12.30 7.14 -19.31
C GLN A 39 13.10 7.01 -18.00
N ARG A 40 14.41 7.28 -18.06
CA ARG A 40 15.30 7.16 -16.88
C ARG A 40 14.99 8.19 -15.79
N ASN A 41 14.53 9.38 -16.15
CA ASN A 41 14.20 10.44 -15.21
C ASN A 41 12.77 10.92 -15.42
N LEU A 42 11.90 10.67 -14.44
CA LEU A 42 10.48 11.06 -14.41
C LEU A 42 10.23 12.30 -13.54
N THR A 43 11.27 13.03 -13.13
CA THR A 43 11.17 14.20 -12.23
C THR A 43 11.57 15.52 -12.91
N GLN A 44 11.58 15.56 -14.26
CA GLN A 44 11.90 16.76 -15.02
C GLN A 44 10.93 17.91 -14.73
N SER A 45 11.43 19.13 -14.62
CA SER A 45 10.69 20.26 -14.04
C SER A 45 9.41 20.63 -14.79
N LYS A 46 9.40 20.55 -16.13
CA LYS A 46 8.29 21.06 -16.95
C LYS A 46 7.15 20.04 -17.17
N TYR A 47 7.48 18.78 -17.48
CA TYR A 47 6.53 17.75 -17.89
C TYR A 47 6.63 16.46 -17.07
N GLY A 48 7.53 16.40 -16.11
CA GLY A 48 7.94 15.13 -15.49
C GLY A 48 8.97 14.36 -16.34
N ILE A 49 8.93 14.55 -17.66
CA ILE A 49 9.85 14.01 -18.66
C ILE A 49 10.49 15.16 -19.47
N GLY A 50 11.54 14.86 -20.26
CA GLY A 50 12.17 15.83 -21.14
C GLY A 50 11.23 16.29 -22.26
N SER A 51 11.48 17.50 -22.82
CA SER A 51 10.63 18.08 -23.87
C SER A 51 10.57 17.22 -25.14
N GLY A 52 11.70 16.64 -25.56
CA GLY A 52 11.72 15.71 -26.71
C GLY A 52 10.88 14.45 -26.45
N LYS A 53 10.95 13.88 -25.22
CA LYS A 53 10.13 12.73 -24.86
C LYS A 53 8.64 13.09 -24.76
N ALA A 54 8.31 14.31 -24.31
CA ALA A 54 6.92 14.78 -24.29
C ALA A 54 6.33 14.90 -25.71
N GLN A 55 7.16 15.29 -26.70
CA GLN A 55 6.75 15.33 -28.10
C GLN A 55 6.56 13.92 -28.68
N GLU A 56 7.46 12.98 -28.38
CA GLU A 56 7.31 11.56 -28.75
C GLU A 56 6.02 10.96 -28.18
N VAL A 57 5.71 11.25 -26.89
CA VAL A 57 4.47 10.80 -26.25
C VAL A 57 3.25 11.39 -26.96
N LYS A 58 3.29 12.67 -27.34
CA LYS A 58 2.21 13.30 -28.10
C LYS A 58 1.96 12.58 -29.43
N GLU A 59 3.01 12.27 -30.18
CA GLU A 59 2.91 11.55 -31.47
C GLU A 59 2.31 10.15 -31.27
N LEU A 60 2.73 9.42 -30.21
CA LEU A 60 2.14 8.14 -29.84
C LEU A 60 0.65 8.24 -29.48
N VAL A 61 0.25 9.30 -28.77
CA VAL A 61 -1.16 9.56 -28.45
C VAL A 61 -1.99 9.81 -29.71
N GLU A 62 -1.48 10.58 -30.66
CA GLU A 62 -2.15 10.85 -31.93
C GLU A 62 -2.32 9.59 -32.79
N GLN A 63 -1.33 8.68 -32.75
CA GLN A 63 -1.32 7.39 -33.48
C GLN A 63 -2.21 6.34 -32.84
N LEU A 64 -2.06 6.12 -31.52
CA LEU A 64 -2.66 4.99 -30.81
C LEU A 64 -4.01 5.34 -30.17
N LYS A 65 -4.31 6.62 -30.01
CA LYS A 65 -5.55 7.17 -29.41
C LYS A 65 -5.92 6.49 -28.08
N PRO A 66 -5.00 6.40 -27.09
CA PRO A 66 -5.37 5.93 -25.76
C PRO A 66 -6.43 6.83 -25.13
N GLU A 67 -7.16 6.33 -24.15
CA GLU A 67 -8.12 7.15 -23.40
C GLU A 67 -7.43 8.00 -22.32
N VAL A 68 -6.30 7.50 -21.76
CA VAL A 68 -5.51 8.20 -20.72
C VAL A 68 -4.03 7.91 -20.87
N ILE A 69 -3.20 8.77 -20.27
CA ILE A 69 -1.79 8.48 -20.01
C ILE A 69 -1.64 8.19 -18.51
N ILE A 70 -1.01 7.08 -18.16
CA ILE A 70 -0.60 6.74 -16.81
C ILE A 70 0.87 7.08 -16.64
N PHE A 71 1.19 7.90 -15.64
CA PHE A 71 2.54 8.33 -15.31
C PHE A 71 2.96 7.69 -13.98
N ASP A 72 3.96 6.82 -14.02
CA ASP A 72 4.39 6.01 -12.88
C ASP A 72 5.28 6.76 -11.87
N GLU A 73 4.95 8.02 -11.62
CA GLU A 73 5.55 8.85 -10.58
C GLU A 73 4.50 9.88 -10.13
N MET A 74 4.73 10.48 -8.97
CA MET A 74 3.91 11.62 -8.53
C MET A 74 4.26 12.85 -9.35
N LEU A 75 3.26 13.47 -9.96
CA LEU A 75 3.41 14.68 -10.73
C LEU A 75 3.04 15.91 -9.89
N LYS A 76 3.89 16.94 -9.97
CA LYS A 76 3.46 18.28 -9.54
C LYS A 76 2.28 18.72 -10.40
N PRO A 77 1.31 19.46 -9.85
CA PRO A 77 0.14 19.91 -10.63
C PRO A 77 0.51 20.67 -11.91
N SER A 78 1.59 21.47 -11.90
CA SER A 78 2.13 22.16 -13.08
C SER A 78 2.66 21.21 -14.15
N GLN A 79 3.36 20.14 -13.74
CA GLN A 79 3.87 19.11 -14.68
C GLN A 79 2.71 18.37 -15.35
N GLN A 80 1.73 17.94 -14.56
CA GLN A 80 0.52 17.26 -15.05
C GLN A 80 -0.24 18.15 -16.04
N TYR A 81 -0.44 19.43 -15.69
CA TYR A 81 -1.09 20.40 -16.55
C TYR A 81 -0.34 20.61 -17.88
N ASN A 82 0.97 20.82 -17.82
CA ASN A 82 1.78 21.06 -19.00
C ASN A 82 1.79 19.84 -19.94
N LEU A 83 1.91 18.63 -19.39
CA LEU A 83 1.90 17.40 -20.18
C LEU A 83 0.51 17.17 -20.81
N ALA A 84 -0.56 17.33 -20.04
CA ALA A 84 -1.93 17.24 -20.55
C ALA A 84 -2.21 18.25 -21.67
N LYS A 85 -1.69 19.48 -21.55
CA LYS A 85 -1.81 20.52 -22.59
C LYS A 85 -1.11 20.13 -23.90
N VAL A 86 0.06 19.51 -23.82
CA VAL A 86 0.83 19.08 -25.01
C VAL A 86 0.18 17.87 -25.65
N CYS A 87 -0.19 16.87 -24.88
CA CYS A 87 -0.75 15.62 -25.38
C CYS A 87 -2.25 15.68 -25.67
N LYS A 88 -2.96 16.70 -25.17
CA LYS A 88 -4.43 16.88 -25.28
C LYS A 88 -5.24 15.69 -24.75
N ILE A 89 -4.76 15.07 -23.72
CA ILE A 89 -5.34 13.88 -23.09
C ILE A 89 -5.18 13.97 -21.56
N GLU A 90 -6.02 13.25 -20.84
CA GLU A 90 -5.94 13.16 -19.38
C GLU A 90 -4.67 12.41 -18.94
N ILE A 91 -4.00 12.96 -17.92
CA ILE A 91 -2.81 12.36 -17.32
C ILE A 91 -3.16 11.92 -15.91
N LEU A 92 -3.04 10.62 -15.66
CA LEU A 92 -3.19 10.02 -14.34
C LEU A 92 -1.79 9.76 -13.79
N ASP A 93 -1.45 10.38 -12.69
CA ASP A 93 -0.21 10.08 -12.00
C ASP A 93 -0.37 8.86 -11.07
N ARG A 94 0.74 8.36 -10.52
CA ARG A 94 0.75 7.19 -9.63
C ARG A 94 -0.18 7.38 -8.42
N GLU A 95 -0.28 8.59 -7.92
CA GLU A 95 -1.13 8.95 -6.79
C GLU A 95 -2.62 8.81 -7.11
N HIS A 96 -3.05 9.32 -8.26
CA HIS A 96 -4.42 9.17 -8.74
C HIS A 96 -4.76 7.70 -9.00
N LEU A 97 -3.85 6.95 -9.64
CA LEU A 97 -4.03 5.53 -9.93
C LEU A 97 -4.26 4.70 -8.66
N ILE A 98 -3.53 4.99 -7.58
CA ILE A 98 -3.72 4.34 -6.28
C ILE A 98 -5.10 4.68 -5.70
N LEU A 99 -5.55 5.94 -5.81
CA LEU A 99 -6.87 6.35 -5.35
C LEU A 99 -7.99 5.65 -6.11
N ASP A 100 -7.85 5.48 -7.43
CA ASP A 100 -8.82 4.74 -8.27
C ASP A 100 -8.90 3.26 -7.84
N ILE A 101 -7.77 2.60 -7.62
CA ILE A 101 -7.75 1.23 -7.12
C ILE A 101 -8.48 1.12 -5.78
N PHE A 102 -8.23 2.06 -4.90
CA PHE A 102 -8.85 2.06 -3.59
C PHE A 102 -10.35 2.35 -3.65
N GLU A 103 -10.79 3.23 -4.55
CA GLU A 103 -12.23 3.48 -4.77
C GLU A 103 -12.95 2.22 -5.26
N LEU A 104 -12.35 1.48 -6.18
CA LEU A 104 -12.88 0.21 -6.68
C LEU A 104 -12.96 -0.89 -5.59
N ARG A 105 -12.06 -0.87 -4.62
CA ARG A 105 -11.94 -1.91 -3.57
C ARG A 105 -12.63 -1.55 -2.25
N ALA A 106 -13.08 -0.31 -2.08
CA ALA A 106 -13.71 0.15 -0.84
C ALA A 106 -15.07 -0.53 -0.61
N SER A 107 -15.15 -1.40 0.37
CA SER A 107 -16.38 -2.11 0.73
C SER A 107 -17.09 -1.52 1.96
N THR A 108 -16.35 -0.89 2.89
CA THR A 108 -16.91 -0.31 4.12
C THR A 108 -17.26 1.17 3.96
N ALA A 109 -18.20 1.67 4.78
CA ALA A 109 -18.55 3.09 4.81
C ALA A 109 -17.34 3.95 5.22
N GLU A 110 -16.56 3.47 6.18
CA GLU A 110 -15.36 4.15 6.68
C GLU A 110 -14.30 4.28 5.56
N SER A 111 -13.94 3.19 4.88
CA SER A 111 -12.96 3.23 3.79
C SER A 111 -13.40 4.15 2.64
N ARG A 112 -14.68 4.14 2.28
CA ARG A 112 -15.23 5.06 1.26
C ARG A 112 -15.10 6.53 1.65
N ILE A 113 -15.35 6.87 2.93
CA ILE A 113 -15.19 8.23 3.44
C ILE A 113 -13.73 8.65 3.38
N GLN A 114 -12.80 7.78 3.77
CA GLN A 114 -11.37 8.05 3.76
C GLN A 114 -10.83 8.28 2.35
N ILE A 115 -11.21 7.43 1.41
CA ILE A 115 -10.81 7.56 0.00
C ILE A 115 -11.34 8.89 -0.55
N LYS A 116 -12.61 9.21 -0.27
CA LYS A 116 -13.18 10.48 -0.71
C LYS A 116 -12.47 11.70 -0.12
N LEU A 117 -12.03 11.62 1.13
CA LEU A 117 -11.21 12.66 1.74
C LEU A 117 -9.83 12.78 1.07
N ALA A 118 -9.20 11.64 0.74
CA ALA A 118 -7.92 11.62 0.02
C ALA A 118 -8.06 12.21 -1.39
N GLN A 119 -9.12 11.84 -2.13
CA GLN A 119 -9.44 12.42 -3.43
C GLN A 119 -9.65 13.93 -3.36
N LEU A 120 -10.46 14.42 -2.40
CA LEU A 120 -10.67 15.86 -2.21
C LEU A 120 -9.38 16.60 -1.85
N ARG A 121 -8.45 15.96 -1.12
CA ARG A 121 -7.14 16.54 -0.82
C ARG A 121 -6.25 16.61 -2.07
N TYR A 122 -6.23 15.56 -2.87
CA TYR A 122 -5.56 15.51 -4.16
C TYR A 122 -6.08 16.61 -5.10
N ASP A 123 -7.40 16.70 -5.25
CA ASP A 123 -8.06 17.72 -6.10
C ASP A 123 -7.80 19.15 -5.61
N MET A 124 -7.79 19.35 -4.28
CA MET A 124 -7.56 20.68 -3.71
C MET A 124 -6.18 21.25 -4.04
N VAL A 125 -5.14 20.41 -4.04
CA VAL A 125 -3.78 20.83 -4.42
C VAL A 125 -3.74 21.23 -5.88
N ARG A 126 -4.40 20.46 -6.74
CA ARG A 126 -4.47 20.71 -8.20
C ARG A 126 -5.34 21.91 -8.55
N ALA A 127 -6.45 22.10 -7.84
CA ALA A 127 -7.31 23.27 -8.02
C ALA A 127 -6.56 24.58 -7.69
N ARG A 128 -5.75 24.61 -6.62
CA ARG A 128 -4.92 25.77 -6.27
C ARG A 128 -3.97 26.15 -7.41
N GLU A 129 -3.33 25.16 -8.00
CA GLU A 129 -2.40 25.41 -9.10
C GLU A 129 -3.11 25.89 -10.38
N LYS A 130 -4.26 25.28 -10.71
CA LYS A 130 -5.10 25.75 -11.82
C LYS A 130 -5.49 27.22 -11.65
N VAL A 131 -5.90 27.63 -10.43
CA VAL A 131 -6.21 29.03 -10.11
C VAL A 131 -4.97 29.91 -10.27
N ARG A 132 -3.81 29.47 -9.80
CA ARG A 132 -2.56 30.21 -9.91
C ARG A 132 -2.18 30.45 -11.38
N LEU A 133 -2.27 29.43 -12.22
CA LEU A 133 -1.97 29.50 -13.65
C LEU A 133 -2.96 30.39 -14.40
N ALA A 134 -4.26 30.31 -14.07
CA ALA A 134 -5.26 31.20 -14.64
C ALA A 134 -5.03 32.67 -14.28
N ARG A 135 -4.56 32.96 -13.05
CA ARG A 135 -4.20 34.31 -12.61
C ARG A 135 -2.95 34.86 -13.30
N ALA A 136 -1.99 33.98 -13.66
CA ALA A 136 -0.76 34.38 -14.33
C ALA A 136 -0.91 34.69 -15.81
N GLY A 137 -2.15 34.67 -16.38
CA GLY A 137 -2.43 34.96 -17.78
C GLY A 137 -2.04 33.85 -18.76
N GLU A 138 -1.64 32.68 -18.27
CA GLU A 138 -1.35 31.50 -19.08
C GLU A 138 -2.66 30.79 -19.48
N GLN A 139 -3.42 31.45 -20.30
CA GLN A 139 -4.68 31.10 -20.98
C GLN A 139 -5.95 30.93 -20.11
N PRO A 140 -7.01 31.73 -20.44
CA PRO A 140 -8.38 31.36 -20.15
C PRO A 140 -8.78 30.23 -21.10
N GLY A 141 -9.17 29.08 -20.61
CA GLY A 141 -9.83 28.18 -21.55
C GLY A 141 -9.67 26.67 -21.38
N PHE A 142 -8.95 26.16 -20.40
CA PHE A 142 -9.11 24.74 -20.09
C PHE A 142 -10.25 24.59 -19.06
N PHE A 143 -11.43 24.18 -19.54
CA PHE A 143 -12.71 24.04 -18.82
C PHE A 143 -13.47 25.33 -18.44
N GLY A 144 -13.21 26.51 -19.03
CA GLY A 144 -14.08 27.68 -18.85
C GLY A 144 -14.20 28.18 -17.39
N MET A 145 -13.37 27.74 -16.45
CA MET A 145 -13.41 28.19 -15.07
C MET A 145 -12.71 29.53 -14.91
N GLY A 146 -13.51 30.60 -14.78
CA GLY A 146 -13.02 31.91 -14.36
C GLY A 146 -12.50 31.91 -12.92
N LYS A 147 -11.84 33.01 -12.51
CA LYS A 147 -11.32 33.20 -11.14
C LYS A 147 -12.40 32.93 -10.07
N TYR A 148 -13.63 33.31 -10.33
CA TYR A 148 -14.77 33.18 -9.43
C TYR A 148 -15.17 31.71 -9.24
N ASP A 149 -15.21 30.93 -10.30
CA ASP A 149 -15.58 29.52 -10.28
C ASP A 149 -14.56 28.66 -9.53
N ALA A 150 -13.28 29.03 -9.62
CA ALA A 150 -12.21 28.34 -8.94
C ALA A 150 -12.23 28.57 -7.41
N ASP A 151 -12.56 29.78 -6.97
CA ASP A 151 -12.73 30.10 -5.54
C ASP A 151 -13.96 29.38 -4.96
N ILE A 152 -15.08 29.31 -5.73
CA ILE A 152 -16.28 28.55 -5.36
C ILE A 152 -15.97 27.06 -5.25
N TYR A 153 -15.27 26.50 -6.23
CA TYR A 153 -14.85 25.09 -6.21
C TYR A 153 -13.96 24.75 -5.00
N PHE A 154 -13.04 25.64 -4.67
CA PHE A 154 -12.19 25.48 -3.48
C PHE A 154 -12.99 25.50 -2.18
N LEU A 155 -13.94 26.41 -2.02
CA LEU A 155 -14.82 26.49 -0.87
C LEU A 155 -15.72 25.25 -0.77
N ASP A 156 -16.23 24.74 -1.88
CA ASP A 156 -17.02 23.52 -1.93
C ASP A 156 -16.21 22.30 -1.48
N ILE A 157 -14.98 22.12 -1.97
CA ILE A 157 -14.08 21.04 -1.51
C ILE A 157 -13.84 21.15 0.00
N LYS A 158 -13.58 22.34 0.52
CA LYS A 158 -13.36 22.58 1.95
C LYS A 158 -14.59 22.19 2.78
N LYS A 159 -15.78 22.58 2.32
CA LYS A 159 -17.05 22.27 2.98
C LYS A 159 -17.33 20.75 2.98
N ARG A 160 -17.17 20.09 1.83
CA ARG A 160 -17.31 18.61 1.70
C ARG A 160 -16.32 17.87 2.58
N SER A 161 -15.06 18.31 2.62
CA SER A 161 -14.03 17.71 3.48
C SER A 161 -14.38 17.83 4.97
N ALA A 162 -14.92 18.97 5.41
CA ALA A 162 -15.34 19.15 6.80
C ALA A 162 -16.51 18.22 7.19
N ILE A 163 -17.48 18.03 6.29
CA ILE A 163 -18.60 17.10 6.50
C ILE A 163 -18.11 15.66 6.59
N LEU A 164 -17.23 15.26 5.68
CA LEU A 164 -16.69 13.89 5.65
C LEU A 164 -15.81 13.60 6.87
N LYS A 165 -15.01 14.56 7.35
CA LYS A 165 -14.23 14.41 8.58
C LYS A 165 -15.12 14.12 9.79
N LYS A 166 -16.22 14.87 9.97
CA LYS A 166 -17.17 14.61 11.05
C LYS A 166 -17.83 13.22 10.95
N LYS A 167 -18.10 12.74 9.73
CA LYS A 167 -18.61 11.38 9.53
C LYS A 167 -17.55 10.33 9.89
N LEU A 168 -16.30 10.55 9.50
CA LEU A 168 -15.19 9.65 9.81
C LEU A 168 -14.97 9.53 11.31
N GLU A 169 -14.94 10.63 12.07
CA GLU A 169 -14.82 10.65 13.53
C GLU A 169 -15.90 9.80 14.22
N ARG A 170 -17.13 9.75 13.66
CA ARG A 170 -18.22 8.91 14.21
C ARG A 170 -17.95 7.42 13.97
N GLU A 171 -17.48 7.05 12.78
CA GLU A 171 -17.14 5.65 12.47
C GLU A 171 -15.92 5.19 13.29
N GLU A 172 -14.91 6.03 13.49
CA GLU A 172 -13.75 5.76 14.34
C GLU A 172 -14.17 5.48 15.80
N LYS A 173 -15.02 6.33 16.38
CA LYS A 173 -15.56 6.10 17.74
C LYS A 173 -16.31 4.78 17.85
N ARG A 174 -17.14 4.45 16.85
CA ARG A 174 -17.84 3.19 16.80
C ARG A 174 -16.91 1.99 16.77
N ARG A 175 -15.88 2.04 15.94
CA ARG A 175 -14.84 1.00 15.86
C ARG A 175 -14.10 0.84 17.19
N ASP A 176 -13.74 1.94 17.85
CA ASP A 176 -13.06 1.92 19.14
C ASP A 176 -13.89 1.25 20.22
N LEU A 177 -15.21 1.45 20.24
CA LEU A 177 -16.10 0.73 21.14
C LEU A 177 -16.08 -0.79 20.89
N PHE A 178 -16.16 -1.22 19.63
CA PHE A 178 -16.04 -2.65 19.30
C PHE A 178 -14.69 -3.24 19.70
N ARG A 179 -13.59 -2.47 19.58
CA ARG A 179 -12.27 -2.90 20.03
C ARG A 179 -12.21 -3.09 21.52
N ILE A 180 -12.76 -2.16 22.31
CA ILE A 180 -12.83 -2.28 23.77
C ILE A 180 -13.64 -3.52 24.18
N GLN A 181 -14.75 -3.80 23.51
CA GLN A 181 -15.53 -5.01 23.76
C GLN A 181 -14.75 -6.29 23.47
N ARG A 182 -14.01 -6.34 22.34
CA ARG A 182 -13.12 -7.48 21.99
C ARG A 182 -12.01 -7.69 23.02
N SER A 183 -11.38 -6.62 23.44
CA SER A 183 -10.32 -6.66 24.47
C SER A 183 -10.87 -7.16 25.81
N ARG A 184 -12.06 -6.71 26.22
CA ARG A 184 -12.74 -7.21 27.45
C ARG A 184 -13.12 -8.68 27.36
N ALA A 185 -13.42 -9.18 26.18
CA ALA A 185 -13.70 -10.60 25.92
C ALA A 185 -12.43 -11.47 25.95
N GLY A 186 -11.25 -10.88 26.15
CA GLY A 186 -9.97 -11.62 26.22
C GLY A 186 -9.56 -12.28 24.91
N LEU A 187 -10.07 -11.77 23.75
CA LEU A 187 -9.76 -12.31 22.43
C LEU A 187 -8.55 -11.57 21.85
N PRO A 188 -7.36 -12.18 21.81
CA PRO A 188 -6.19 -11.57 21.20
C PRO A 188 -6.38 -11.43 19.70
N THR A 189 -5.73 -10.41 19.14
CA THR A 189 -5.87 -10.04 17.73
C THR A 189 -4.53 -10.11 17.00
N ILE A 190 -4.54 -10.68 15.80
CA ILE A 190 -3.38 -10.77 14.91
C ILE A 190 -3.71 -10.03 13.62
N SER A 191 -2.77 -9.24 13.12
CA SER A 191 -2.87 -8.62 11.79
C SER A 191 -1.84 -9.20 10.84
N ILE A 192 -2.28 -9.53 9.62
CA ILE A 192 -1.39 -9.91 8.52
C ILE A 192 -1.03 -8.65 7.76
N ALA A 193 0.24 -8.31 7.73
CA ALA A 193 0.79 -7.16 7.02
C ALA A 193 1.85 -7.61 5.99
N GLY A 194 2.26 -6.72 5.10
CA GLY A 194 3.33 -6.99 4.13
C GLY A 194 3.05 -6.39 2.76
N TYR A 195 4.03 -6.48 1.89
CA TYR A 195 3.96 -5.90 0.56
C TYR A 195 2.85 -6.54 -0.30
N THR A 196 2.37 -5.82 -1.32
CA THR A 196 1.41 -6.38 -2.28
C THR A 196 1.98 -7.66 -2.90
N SER A 197 1.11 -8.62 -3.19
CA SER A 197 1.48 -9.93 -3.78
C SER A 197 2.43 -10.82 -2.95
N ALA A 198 2.69 -10.51 -1.67
CA ALA A 198 3.47 -11.38 -0.78
C ALA A 198 2.73 -12.66 -0.36
N GLY A 199 1.44 -12.78 -0.65
CA GLY A 199 0.62 -13.94 -0.32
C GLY A 199 -0.16 -13.80 1.00
N LYS A 200 -0.48 -12.56 1.43
CA LYS A 200 -1.24 -12.30 2.66
C LYS A 200 -2.62 -12.95 2.67
N THR A 201 -3.40 -12.76 1.60
CA THR A 201 -4.75 -13.33 1.48
C THR A 201 -4.70 -14.85 1.40
N THR A 202 -3.72 -15.43 0.73
CA THR A 202 -3.49 -16.88 0.72
C THR A 202 -3.17 -17.39 2.12
N LEU A 203 -2.27 -16.71 2.85
CA LEU A 203 -1.97 -17.04 4.24
C LEU A 203 -3.21 -16.96 5.12
N PHE A 204 -4.00 -15.89 4.97
CA PHE A 204 -5.26 -15.72 5.70
C PHE A 204 -6.23 -16.87 5.41
N ASN A 205 -6.43 -17.23 4.14
CA ASN A 205 -7.30 -18.33 3.74
C ASN A 205 -6.84 -19.67 4.35
N THR A 206 -5.54 -19.94 4.28
CA THR A 206 -4.97 -21.18 4.84
C THR A 206 -5.14 -21.25 6.37
N LEU A 207 -4.97 -20.12 7.08
CA LEU A 207 -5.14 -20.09 8.54
C LEU A 207 -6.60 -20.13 8.99
N THR A 208 -7.53 -19.61 8.20
CA THR A 208 -8.95 -19.51 8.56
C THR A 208 -9.82 -20.63 7.97
N GLY A 209 -9.30 -21.38 7.00
CA GLY A 209 -10.07 -22.35 6.23
C GLY A 209 -11.08 -21.70 5.25
N GLU A 210 -10.95 -20.40 4.98
CA GLU A 210 -11.81 -19.69 4.03
C GLU A 210 -11.24 -19.72 2.61
N SER A 211 -12.13 -19.58 1.62
CA SER A 211 -11.78 -19.43 0.21
C SER A 211 -12.12 -18.03 -0.29
N LYS A 212 -11.38 -17.02 0.15
CA LYS A 212 -11.47 -15.69 -0.45
C LYS A 212 -10.85 -15.70 -1.84
N MET A 213 -11.35 -14.81 -2.72
CA MET A 213 -10.72 -14.62 -4.02
C MET A 213 -9.24 -14.26 -3.84
N GLU A 214 -8.39 -15.19 -4.19
CA GLU A 214 -6.97 -14.98 -4.35
C GLU A 214 -6.76 -14.40 -5.75
N GLY A 215 -6.27 -13.16 -5.83
CA GLY A 215 -5.99 -12.50 -7.11
C GLY A 215 -4.49 -12.26 -7.28
N LYS A 216 -4.02 -12.32 -8.53
CA LYS A 216 -2.70 -11.80 -8.90
C LYS A 216 -2.67 -10.26 -8.86
N GLU A 217 -3.83 -9.63 -8.70
CA GLU A 217 -3.99 -8.17 -8.69
C GLU A 217 -3.43 -7.57 -7.40
N VAL A 218 -2.82 -6.40 -7.50
CA VAL A 218 -2.38 -5.61 -6.33
C VAL A 218 -3.60 -5.09 -5.56
N PHE A 219 -3.49 -4.99 -4.23
CA PHE A 219 -4.57 -4.55 -3.33
C PHE A 219 -5.86 -5.39 -3.41
N THR A 220 -5.73 -6.71 -3.43
CA THR A 220 -6.89 -7.61 -3.34
C THR A 220 -7.75 -7.34 -2.11
N THR A 221 -7.13 -6.90 -1.02
CA THR A 221 -7.79 -6.54 0.25
C THR A 221 -7.59 -5.04 0.53
N LEU A 222 -8.67 -4.26 0.57
CA LEU A 222 -8.64 -2.87 1.04
C LEU A 222 -9.38 -2.71 2.37
N SER A 223 -10.44 -3.47 2.58
CA SER A 223 -11.15 -3.49 3.86
C SER A 223 -10.64 -4.65 4.69
N THR A 224 -10.36 -4.39 5.96
CA THR A 224 -9.90 -5.43 6.89
C THR A 224 -10.97 -6.50 7.04
N PHE A 225 -10.60 -7.74 6.86
CA PHE A 225 -11.45 -8.89 7.13
C PHE A 225 -10.93 -9.59 8.37
N THR A 226 -11.78 -9.68 9.39
CA THR A 226 -11.43 -10.33 10.64
C THR A 226 -12.21 -11.64 10.79
N ARG A 227 -11.51 -12.70 11.19
CA ARG A 227 -12.07 -14.02 11.49
C ARG A 227 -11.52 -14.55 12.80
N ALA A 228 -12.36 -15.31 13.49
CA ALA A 228 -11.93 -16.08 14.65
C ALA A 228 -11.32 -17.40 14.18
N ILE A 229 -10.16 -17.75 14.72
CA ILE A 229 -9.54 -19.06 14.54
C ILE A 229 -9.39 -19.74 15.89
N ASN A 230 -9.54 -21.06 15.89
CA ASN A 230 -9.34 -21.89 17.06
C ASN A 230 -7.91 -22.42 17.05
N LEU A 231 -7.19 -22.22 18.13
CA LEU A 231 -5.91 -22.86 18.40
C LEU A 231 -6.11 -24.19 19.14
N LYS A 232 -5.05 -24.97 19.27
CA LYS A 232 -5.04 -26.12 20.18
C LYS A 232 -5.41 -25.64 21.60
N ASN A 233 -6.09 -26.48 22.39
CA ASN A 233 -6.56 -26.19 23.76
C ASN A 233 -7.68 -25.13 23.85
N ASP A 234 -8.63 -25.13 22.92
CA ASP A 234 -9.81 -24.26 22.91
C ASP A 234 -9.54 -22.75 23.00
N LYS A 235 -8.30 -22.33 22.80
CA LYS A 235 -7.95 -20.93 22.75
C LYS A 235 -8.39 -20.32 21.40
N LYS A 236 -9.05 -19.18 21.49
CA LYS A 236 -9.52 -18.43 20.31
C LYS A 236 -8.73 -17.15 20.13
N LEU A 237 -8.46 -16.79 18.90
CA LEU A 237 -7.90 -15.50 18.53
C LEU A 237 -8.57 -14.96 17.26
N LEU A 238 -8.43 -13.66 17.05
CA LEU A 238 -8.91 -13.00 15.84
C LEU A 238 -7.73 -12.74 14.91
N ILE A 239 -7.89 -13.11 13.64
CA ILE A 239 -6.92 -12.80 12.60
C ILE A 239 -7.54 -11.85 11.58
N SER A 240 -6.81 -10.83 11.20
CA SER A 240 -7.24 -9.80 10.26
C SER A 240 -6.30 -9.74 9.05
N ASP A 241 -6.88 -9.88 7.85
CA ASP A 241 -6.19 -9.58 6.59
C ASP A 241 -6.21 -8.06 6.35
N THR A 242 -5.09 -7.47 6.02
CA THR A 242 -4.95 -6.01 5.85
C THR A 242 -4.52 -5.63 4.43
N VAL A 243 -4.56 -4.34 4.16
CA VAL A 243 -4.11 -3.75 2.89
C VAL A 243 -2.63 -4.05 2.65
N GLY A 244 -2.30 -4.44 1.42
CA GLY A 244 -0.90 -4.63 1.02
C GLY A 244 -0.14 -3.30 0.95
N PHE A 245 1.11 -3.30 1.41
CA PHE A 245 2.00 -2.17 1.22
C PHE A 245 2.49 -2.10 -0.23
N ILE A 246 2.77 -0.89 -0.69
CA ILE A 246 3.39 -0.62 -2.00
C ILE A 246 4.53 0.37 -1.83
N SER A 247 5.40 0.42 -2.84
CA SER A 247 6.44 1.44 -2.92
C SER A 247 5.84 2.83 -3.17
N LYS A 248 6.52 3.86 -2.65
CA LYS A 248 6.18 5.26 -2.89
C LYS A 248 4.74 5.64 -2.51
N LEU A 249 4.18 5.05 -1.45
CA LEU A 249 2.88 5.48 -0.92
C LEU A 249 3.05 6.86 -0.26
N PRO A 250 2.30 7.90 -0.68
CA PRO A 250 2.40 9.23 -0.06
C PRO A 250 2.01 9.21 1.42
N ALA A 251 2.76 9.94 2.26
CA ALA A 251 2.51 9.98 3.70
C ALA A 251 1.07 10.38 4.05
N TYR A 252 0.47 11.34 3.32
CA TYR A 252 -0.92 11.74 3.57
C TYR A 252 -1.94 10.63 3.23
N MET A 253 -1.59 9.70 2.32
CA MET A 253 -2.42 8.51 2.07
C MET A 253 -2.30 7.53 3.23
N ILE A 254 -1.12 7.34 3.82
CA ILE A 254 -0.95 6.56 5.05
C ILE A 254 -1.87 7.12 6.13
N ASP A 255 -1.91 8.45 6.31
CA ASP A 255 -2.84 9.10 7.24
C ASP A 255 -4.31 8.89 6.87
N ALA A 256 -4.65 8.97 5.59
CA ALA A 256 -6.02 8.74 5.11
C ALA A 256 -6.48 7.30 5.33
N PHE A 257 -5.58 6.31 5.23
CA PHE A 257 -5.84 4.89 5.47
C PHE A 257 -5.48 4.43 6.88
N LYS A 258 -5.13 5.37 7.75
CA LYS A 258 -4.75 5.08 9.12
C LYS A 258 -5.78 4.19 9.82
N SER A 259 -7.07 4.34 9.56
CA SER A 259 -8.11 3.52 10.18
C SER A 259 -8.09 2.06 9.70
N THR A 260 -7.85 1.80 8.43
CA THR A 260 -7.67 0.43 7.91
C THR A 260 -6.34 -0.18 8.36
N LEU A 261 -5.31 0.65 8.51
CA LEU A 261 -4.00 0.25 9.02
C LEU A 261 -3.95 0.21 10.56
N HIS A 262 -4.91 0.82 11.25
CA HIS A 262 -5.01 0.80 12.71
C HIS A 262 -5.19 -0.61 13.28
N GLU A 263 -5.78 -1.55 12.54
CA GLU A 263 -5.84 -2.94 12.98
C GLU A 263 -4.42 -3.49 13.20
N ILE A 264 -3.45 -3.10 12.36
CA ILE A 264 -2.03 -3.45 12.53
C ILE A 264 -1.47 -2.84 13.82
N THR A 265 -1.77 -1.58 14.09
CA THR A 265 -1.26 -0.84 15.26
C THR A 265 -1.76 -1.43 16.57
N TYR A 266 -3.01 -1.87 16.59
CA TYR A 266 -3.67 -2.35 17.81
C TYR A 266 -3.64 -3.86 17.99
N SER A 267 -3.14 -4.62 17.03
CA SER A 267 -3.00 -6.06 17.17
C SER A 267 -1.95 -6.43 18.22
N ASP A 268 -2.16 -7.58 18.84
CA ASP A 268 -1.23 -8.15 19.82
C ASP A 268 0.01 -8.72 19.11
N LEU A 269 -0.16 -9.20 17.88
CA LEU A 269 0.91 -9.72 17.03
C LEU A 269 0.67 -9.28 15.57
N VAL A 270 1.75 -8.96 14.85
CA VAL A 270 1.74 -8.65 13.42
C VAL A 270 2.54 -9.71 12.67
N LEU A 271 1.89 -10.39 11.72
CA LEU A 271 2.55 -11.28 10.79
C LEU A 271 3.01 -10.48 9.57
N LEU A 272 4.28 -10.14 9.49
CA LEU A 272 4.85 -9.45 8.32
C LEU A 272 5.23 -10.47 7.26
N VAL A 273 4.39 -10.59 6.24
CA VAL A 273 4.56 -11.56 5.13
C VAL A 273 5.52 -11.02 4.08
N VAL A 274 6.55 -11.78 3.79
CA VAL A 274 7.61 -11.46 2.82
C VAL A 274 7.68 -12.58 1.79
N ASP A 275 7.75 -12.21 0.51
CA ASP A 275 7.95 -13.17 -0.60
C ASP A 275 9.44 -13.51 -0.73
N ILE A 276 9.85 -14.68 -0.22
CA ILE A 276 11.26 -15.13 -0.22
C ILE A 276 11.72 -15.64 -1.59
N SER A 277 10.81 -15.86 -2.53
CA SER A 277 11.16 -16.35 -3.87
C SER A 277 11.89 -15.30 -4.73
N GLN A 278 11.75 -14.02 -4.38
CA GLN A 278 12.30 -12.90 -5.12
C GLN A 278 13.82 -12.76 -4.97
N PRO A 279 14.51 -11.99 -5.86
CA PRO A 279 15.91 -11.59 -5.67
C PRO A 279 16.10 -10.83 -4.35
N ILE A 280 17.28 -10.99 -3.73
CA ILE A 280 17.54 -10.44 -2.39
C ILE A 280 17.42 -8.91 -2.32
N GLU A 281 17.85 -8.21 -3.37
CA GLU A 281 17.78 -6.76 -3.47
C GLU A 281 16.32 -6.27 -3.46
N GLU A 282 15.43 -7.04 -4.09
CA GLU A 282 14.00 -6.75 -4.10
C GLU A 282 13.35 -7.02 -2.76
N ILE A 283 13.69 -8.16 -2.14
CA ILE A 283 13.21 -8.50 -0.80
C ILE A 283 13.61 -7.39 0.17
N LYS A 284 14.87 -6.96 0.14
CA LYS A 284 15.39 -5.89 0.99
C LYS A 284 14.63 -4.59 0.80
N LYS A 285 14.45 -4.15 -0.46
CA LYS A 285 13.71 -2.92 -0.80
C LYS A 285 12.25 -2.96 -0.31
N LYS A 286 11.56 -4.08 -0.51
CA LYS A 286 10.16 -4.27 -0.09
C LYS A 286 10.03 -4.39 1.43
N LEU A 287 11.00 -5.02 2.07
CA LEU A 287 11.09 -5.13 3.51
C LEU A 287 11.32 -3.76 4.16
N ASP A 288 12.30 -2.98 3.66
CA ASP A 288 12.59 -1.63 4.13
C ASP A 288 11.37 -0.71 4.00
N SER A 289 10.66 -0.79 2.86
CA SER A 289 9.41 -0.05 2.65
C SER A 289 8.32 -0.46 3.65
N SER A 290 8.19 -1.75 3.92
CA SER A 290 7.21 -2.27 4.88
C SER A 290 7.52 -1.85 6.32
N VAL A 291 8.78 -1.92 6.71
CA VAL A 291 9.27 -1.47 8.03
C VAL A 291 9.09 0.03 8.19
N HIS A 292 9.36 0.82 7.14
CA HIS A 292 9.12 2.27 7.15
C HIS A 292 7.65 2.59 7.43
N ILE A 293 6.71 1.94 6.74
CA ILE A 293 5.27 2.13 6.97
C ILE A 293 4.87 1.73 8.39
N MET A 294 5.40 0.62 8.91
CA MET A 294 5.12 0.19 10.29
C MET A 294 5.66 1.17 11.33
N ASN A 295 6.82 1.79 11.09
CA ASN A 295 7.38 2.83 11.95
C ASN A 295 6.50 4.09 11.92
N GLU A 296 6.01 4.52 10.75
CA GLU A 296 5.04 5.62 10.63
C GLU A 296 3.74 5.35 11.40
N LEU A 297 3.30 4.09 11.42
CA LEU A 297 2.16 3.62 12.19
C LEU A 297 2.48 3.41 13.69
N LYS A 298 3.73 3.61 14.11
CA LYS A 298 4.22 3.40 15.49
C LYS A 298 3.97 1.97 16.00
N VAL A 299 4.12 0.97 15.13
CA VAL A 299 4.02 -0.45 15.50
C VAL A 299 5.32 -0.89 16.16
N PRO A 300 5.31 -1.38 17.40
CA PRO A 300 6.51 -1.89 18.04
C PRO A 300 7.04 -3.13 17.29
N MET A 301 8.30 -3.14 16.90
CA MET A 301 8.90 -4.26 16.16
C MET A 301 8.94 -5.56 16.99
N THR A 302 8.86 -5.46 18.32
CA THR A 302 8.71 -6.61 19.23
C THR A 302 7.41 -7.40 19.01
N LYS A 303 6.39 -6.79 18.43
CA LYS A 303 5.14 -7.44 18.06
C LYS A 303 5.16 -8.04 16.64
N VAL A 304 6.28 -7.96 15.92
CA VAL A 304 6.36 -8.43 14.54
C VAL A 304 6.94 -9.83 14.49
N LEU A 305 6.27 -10.71 13.75
CA LEU A 305 6.75 -12.02 13.33
C LEU A 305 6.92 -12.00 11.81
N TYR A 306 8.12 -12.21 11.34
CA TYR A 306 8.43 -12.26 9.92
C TYR A 306 8.07 -13.63 9.34
N VAL A 307 7.16 -13.64 8.37
CA VAL A 307 6.69 -14.84 7.69
C VAL A 307 7.25 -14.86 6.28
N MET A 308 8.34 -15.60 6.07
CA MET A 308 9.00 -15.76 4.77
C MET A 308 8.21 -16.76 3.93
N ASN A 309 7.30 -16.25 3.13
CA ASN A 309 6.32 -17.03 2.36
C ASN A 309 6.82 -17.39 0.97
N LYS A 310 6.14 -18.32 0.32
CA LYS A 310 6.41 -18.83 -1.04
C LYS A 310 7.72 -19.62 -1.16
N VAL A 311 8.06 -20.36 -0.13
CA VAL A 311 9.23 -21.25 -0.15
C VAL A 311 9.09 -22.34 -1.23
N ASP A 312 7.85 -22.66 -1.63
CA ASP A 312 7.54 -23.57 -2.74
C ASP A 312 8.06 -23.12 -4.11
N LEU A 313 8.39 -21.84 -4.27
CA LEU A 313 8.95 -21.27 -5.50
C LEU A 313 10.48 -21.13 -5.49
N THR A 314 11.15 -21.61 -4.45
CA THR A 314 12.61 -21.61 -4.31
C THR A 314 13.06 -22.87 -3.55
N ASN A 315 14.36 -23.15 -3.48
CA ASN A 315 14.83 -24.23 -2.62
C ASN A 315 15.06 -23.73 -1.18
N LEU A 316 14.99 -24.65 -0.20
CA LEU A 316 15.12 -24.30 1.22
C LEU A 316 16.49 -23.71 1.55
N GLU A 317 17.56 -24.21 0.95
CA GLU A 317 18.93 -23.70 1.17
C GLU A 317 19.07 -22.25 0.70
N SER A 318 18.55 -21.95 -0.50
CA SER A 318 18.52 -20.56 -1.01
C SER A 318 17.65 -19.64 -0.15
N ALA A 319 16.50 -20.13 0.33
CA ALA A 319 15.64 -19.35 1.22
C ALA A 319 16.34 -19.06 2.55
N GLN A 320 17.07 -20.04 3.11
CA GLN A 320 17.87 -19.88 4.34
C GLN A 320 19.00 -18.87 4.11
N ASP A 321 19.80 -19.02 3.04
CA ASP A 321 20.88 -18.09 2.70
C ASP A 321 20.39 -16.64 2.55
N LYS A 322 19.20 -16.47 1.95
CA LYS A 322 18.58 -15.12 1.85
C LYS A 322 18.21 -14.57 3.24
N CYS A 323 17.64 -15.39 4.14
CA CYS A 323 17.35 -14.97 5.51
C CYS A 323 18.63 -14.53 6.24
N ASP A 324 19.70 -15.30 6.08
CA ASP A 324 21.00 -15.02 6.69
C ASP A 324 21.59 -13.68 6.19
N LYS A 325 21.53 -13.45 4.87
CA LYS A 325 21.98 -12.20 4.25
C LYS A 325 21.11 -10.98 4.61
N LEU A 326 19.86 -11.20 4.98
CA LEU A 326 18.96 -10.17 5.50
C LEU A 326 19.15 -9.90 7.00
N GLY A 327 20.04 -10.63 7.67
CA GLY A 327 20.37 -10.45 9.08
C GLY A 327 19.42 -11.16 10.05
N PHE A 328 18.65 -12.14 9.59
CA PHE A 328 17.71 -12.88 10.41
C PHE A 328 18.30 -14.10 11.15
N LEU A 329 19.59 -14.38 11.00
CA LEU A 329 20.30 -15.53 11.64
C LEU A 329 20.13 -15.63 13.15
N HIS A 330 20.05 -14.49 13.82
CA HIS A 330 19.99 -14.42 15.28
C HIS A 330 18.56 -14.29 15.83
N PHE A 331 17.54 -14.32 14.96
CA PHE A 331 16.15 -14.02 15.32
C PHE A 331 15.21 -15.23 15.20
N GLY A 332 15.69 -16.44 15.49
CA GLY A 332 14.97 -17.72 15.30
C GLY A 332 13.52 -17.77 15.81
N GLN A 333 13.16 -16.93 16.79
CA GLN A 333 11.79 -16.80 17.30
C GLN A 333 10.95 -15.78 16.51
N TYR A 334 11.57 -15.00 15.63
CA TYR A 334 10.92 -13.88 14.91
C TYR A 334 10.78 -14.13 13.43
N VAL A 335 11.33 -15.20 12.90
CA VAL A 335 11.33 -15.52 11.46
C VAL A 335 10.96 -16.97 11.24
N LEU A 336 10.03 -17.20 10.30
CA LEU A 336 9.64 -18.54 9.89
C LEU A 336 9.48 -18.64 8.38
N LEU A 337 10.09 -19.67 7.78
CA LEU A 337 9.94 -20.04 6.39
C LEU A 337 8.66 -20.86 6.21
N VAL A 338 7.74 -20.40 5.33
CA VAL A 338 6.45 -21.05 5.08
C VAL A 338 6.10 -21.10 3.60
N SER A 339 5.16 -21.97 3.24
CA SER A 339 4.40 -21.86 2.01
C SER A 339 2.92 -21.91 2.34
N SER A 340 2.26 -20.77 2.21
CA SER A 340 0.81 -20.69 2.38
C SER A 340 0.05 -21.52 1.35
N LYS A 341 0.65 -21.76 0.17
CA LYS A 341 0.03 -22.52 -0.92
C LYS A 341 0.07 -24.04 -0.69
N THR A 342 1.21 -24.55 -0.18
CA THR A 342 1.40 -26.01 0.02
C THR A 342 1.12 -26.43 1.45
N GLY A 343 0.94 -25.49 2.39
CA GLY A 343 0.79 -25.79 3.81
C GLY A 343 2.12 -26.04 4.55
N PHE A 344 3.27 -25.86 3.90
CA PHE A 344 4.57 -26.09 4.52
C PHE A 344 4.78 -25.18 5.72
N ASN A 345 5.14 -25.78 6.87
CA ASN A 345 5.36 -25.12 8.16
C ASN A 345 4.16 -24.33 8.72
N MET A 346 2.93 -24.55 8.25
CA MET A 346 1.77 -23.85 8.79
C MET A 346 1.46 -24.25 10.24
N ASP A 347 1.64 -25.53 10.61
CA ASP A 347 1.48 -25.99 11.99
C ASP A 347 2.49 -25.31 12.92
N LYS A 348 3.76 -25.19 12.49
CA LYS A 348 4.80 -24.48 13.24
C LYS A 348 4.47 -22.98 13.38
N LEU A 349 3.89 -22.38 12.36
CA LEU A 349 3.43 -20.98 12.43
C LEU A 349 2.34 -20.83 13.49
N MET A 350 1.36 -21.73 13.53
CA MET A 350 0.29 -21.72 14.53
C MET A 350 0.83 -21.93 15.96
N GLU A 351 1.80 -22.80 16.13
CA GLU A 351 2.49 -23.04 17.43
C GLU A 351 3.26 -21.78 17.88
N LEU A 352 4.00 -21.15 16.97
CA LEU A 352 4.75 -19.93 17.25
C LEU A 352 3.82 -18.74 17.58
N ILE A 353 2.71 -18.61 16.88
CA ILE A 353 1.65 -17.64 17.20
C ILE A 353 1.11 -17.87 18.61
N ALA A 354 0.79 -19.12 18.95
CA ALA A 354 0.27 -19.49 20.27
C ALA A 354 1.27 -19.16 21.38
N LEU A 355 2.55 -19.49 21.17
CA LEU A 355 3.63 -19.18 22.09
C LEU A 355 3.73 -17.66 22.31
N ARG A 356 3.79 -16.87 21.24
CA ARG A 356 3.97 -15.41 21.30
C ARG A 356 2.82 -14.68 21.98
N ILE A 357 1.60 -15.18 21.84
CA ILE A 357 0.41 -14.52 22.39
C ILE A 357 0.13 -14.96 23.83
N PHE A 358 0.34 -16.24 24.14
CA PHE A 358 -0.14 -16.81 25.40
C PHE A 358 0.97 -17.16 26.41
N SER A 359 2.28 -17.09 26.05
CA SER A 359 3.35 -17.24 27.05
C SER A 359 3.56 -15.92 27.81
N LYS A 360 3.60 -16.02 29.14
CA LYS A 360 3.86 -14.83 29.99
C LYS A 360 5.33 -14.36 29.88
N ASP A 361 6.24 -15.23 29.45
CA ASP A 361 7.69 -14.97 29.42
C ASP A 361 8.14 -14.15 28.19
N ALA A 362 7.35 -14.10 27.13
CA ALA A 362 7.67 -13.31 25.94
C ALA A 362 7.79 -11.79 26.18
N LYS A 363 7.34 -11.29 27.32
CA LYS A 363 7.47 -9.86 27.68
C LYS A 363 8.85 -9.50 28.21
N ASN A 364 9.56 -10.40 28.85
CA ASN A 364 10.88 -10.13 29.47
C ASN A 364 12.04 -10.30 28.48
N GLU A 365 12.00 -11.31 27.62
CA GLU A 365 13.03 -11.52 26.58
C GLU A 365 13.04 -10.43 25.51
N SER A 366 11.87 -9.82 25.25
CA SER A 366 11.77 -8.71 24.26
C SER A 366 12.57 -7.47 24.67
N THR A 367 12.79 -7.25 25.95
CA THR A 367 13.49 -6.06 26.48
C THR A 367 15.03 -6.25 26.45
N GLU A 368 15.51 -7.45 26.66
CA GLU A 368 16.95 -7.76 26.62
C GLU A 368 17.52 -7.68 25.18
N ILE A 369 16.78 -8.20 24.19
CA ILE A 369 17.24 -8.21 22.79
C ILE A 369 17.28 -6.79 22.19
N MET A 370 16.39 -5.88 22.62
CA MET A 370 16.43 -4.48 22.16
C MET A 370 17.64 -3.71 22.70
N SER A 371 18.16 -4.06 23.87
CA SER A 371 19.40 -3.46 24.39
C SER A 371 20.63 -3.89 23.58
N GLU A 372 20.67 -5.11 23.10
CA GLU A 372 21.78 -5.62 22.28
C GLU A 372 21.80 -5.04 20.84
N ILE A 373 20.63 -4.74 20.26
CA ILE A 373 20.53 -4.12 18.91
C ILE A 373 20.92 -2.64 18.97
N GLY A 374 20.59 -1.93 20.07
CA GLY A 374 21.01 -0.54 20.31
C GLY A 374 22.53 -0.39 20.37
N ASP A 375 23.19 -1.29 21.08
CA ASP A 375 24.63 -1.25 21.28
C ASP A 375 25.45 -1.65 20.06
N SER A 376 24.92 -2.48 19.17
CA SER A 376 25.65 -2.87 17.93
C SER A 376 25.69 -1.78 16.87
N LYS A 377 24.75 -0.82 16.87
CA LYS A 377 24.77 0.34 15.96
C LYS A 377 25.67 1.46 16.45
N THR A 378 25.94 1.58 17.75
CA THR A 378 26.82 2.60 18.32
C THR A 378 28.31 2.22 18.20
N ARG A 379 28.65 0.96 18.02
CA ARG A 379 30.05 0.49 17.89
C ARG A 379 30.62 0.51 16.45
N LYS A 380 29.81 0.86 15.44
CA LYS A 380 30.28 0.98 14.04
C LYS A 380 30.52 2.43 13.57
N ASN A 381 30.39 3.41 14.46
CA ASN A 381 30.63 4.83 14.17
C ASN A 381 31.71 5.44 15.11
N CYS A 382 32.69 4.66 15.56
CA CYS A 382 33.95 5.15 16.13
C CYS A 382 35.12 4.62 15.32
#